data_8e19a2a249da2bb69ced82a280056955
#
_entry.id   8e19a2a249da2bb69ced82a280056955
#
_cell.length_a   1.000
_cell.length_b   1.000
_cell.length_c   1.000
_cell.angle_alpha   90.00
_cell.angle_beta   90.00
_cell.angle_gamma   90.00
#
_symmetry.space_group_name_H-M   'P 1'
#
loop_
_entity.id
_entity.type
_entity.pdbx_description
1 polymer ?
#
loop_
_entity_poly.entity_id
_entity_poly.type
_entity_poly.pdbx_seq_one_letter_code
_entity_poly.pdbx_strand_id
1 'polypeptide(L)' 'MDPINEVHVSEPGLVVVDVAAADDATALAFQQLLADRWATSPVRHTTRDVGQPGVRLRCYLDLRQPLDS' A
#
# COMPACT_ATOMS: atom_id res chain seq x y z
N MET A 1 -8.48 9.98 5.27
CA MET A 1 -8.14 8.80 4.48
C MET A 1 -9.39 7.96 4.26
N ASP A 2 -9.52 7.34 3.10
CA ASP A 2 -10.71 6.58 2.78
C ASP A 2 -10.84 5.35 3.66
N PRO A 3 -12.08 4.94 3.99
CA PRO A 3 -12.28 3.73 4.77
C PRO A 3 -11.77 2.51 4.02
N ILE A 4 -11.28 1.53 4.78
CA ILE A 4 -10.82 0.27 4.22
C ILE A 4 -12.03 -0.62 3.96
N ASN A 5 -12.07 -1.22 2.76
CA ASN A 5 -13.11 -2.19 2.43
C ASN A 5 -12.96 -3.39 3.36
N GLU A 6 -14.04 -3.77 4.03
CA GLU A 6 -14.03 -4.83 5.02
C GLU A 6 -13.48 -6.15 4.49
N VAL A 7 -13.73 -6.48 3.23
CA VAL A 7 -13.24 -7.74 2.65
C VAL A 7 -11.73 -7.85 2.70
N HIS A 8 -11.02 -6.72 2.63
CA HIS A 8 -9.55 -6.72 2.66
C HIS A 8 -8.97 -6.95 4.05
N VAL A 9 -9.77 -6.87 5.10
CA VAL A 9 -9.30 -7.09 6.47
C VAL A 9 -10.03 -8.22 7.17
N SER A 10 -10.96 -8.89 6.50
CA SER A 10 -11.70 -10.02 7.06
C SER A 10 -11.21 -11.37 6.56
N GLU A 11 -10.46 -11.41 5.47
CA GLU A 11 -9.96 -12.64 4.89
C GLU A 11 -8.52 -12.89 5.29
N PRO A 12 -8.21 -14.06 5.90
CA PRO A 12 -6.82 -14.35 6.30
C PRO A 12 -5.87 -14.30 5.12
N GLY A 13 -4.71 -13.69 5.34
CA GLY A 13 -3.68 -13.56 4.32
C GLY A 13 -3.71 -12.25 3.58
N LEU A 14 -4.82 -11.52 3.62
CA LEU A 14 -4.91 -10.20 3.00
C LEU A 14 -4.51 -9.12 4.00
N VAL A 15 -3.76 -8.15 3.54
CA VAL A 15 -3.26 -7.05 4.38
C VAL A 15 -3.42 -5.73 3.65
N VAL A 16 -3.83 -4.71 4.39
CA VAL A 16 -3.84 -3.33 3.88
C VAL A 16 -2.75 -2.56 4.61
N VAL A 17 -1.90 -1.89 3.84
CA VAL A 17 -0.81 -1.09 4.39
C VAL A 17 -1.01 0.36 3.97
N ASP A 18 -1.06 1.25 4.95
CA ASP A 18 -1.11 2.68 4.71
C ASP A 18 0.28 3.27 4.96
N VAL A 19 0.79 3.98 3.96
CA VAL A 19 2.13 4.55 3.98
C VAL A 19 2.03 6.07 4.02
N ALA A 20 2.80 6.68 4.89
CA ALA A 20 2.98 8.13 4.92
C ALA A 20 4.45 8.42 4.61
N ALA A 21 4.71 9.29 3.67
CA ALA A 21 6.07 9.64 3.27
C ALA A 21 6.16 11.11 2.92
N ALA A 22 7.39 11.61 2.85
CA ALA A 22 7.61 13.04 2.57
C ALA A 22 7.26 13.39 1.13
N ASP A 23 7.48 12.47 0.19
CA ASP A 23 7.27 12.73 -1.23
C ASP A 23 6.82 11.45 -1.95
N ASP A 24 6.40 11.63 -3.20
CA ASP A 24 5.89 10.55 -4.03
C ASP A 24 6.96 9.50 -4.30
N ALA A 25 8.17 9.93 -4.61
CA ALA A 25 9.26 9.00 -4.93
C ALA A 25 9.55 8.05 -3.78
N THR A 26 9.56 8.55 -2.56
CA THR A 26 9.79 7.72 -1.37
C THR A 26 8.64 6.73 -1.15
N ALA A 27 7.40 7.19 -1.27
CA ALA A 27 6.24 6.33 -1.09
C ALA A 27 6.21 5.21 -2.13
N LEU A 28 6.45 5.55 -3.39
CA LEU A 28 6.42 4.58 -4.48
C LEU A 28 7.59 3.60 -4.39
N ALA A 29 8.76 4.05 -3.92
CA ALA A 29 9.89 3.15 -3.71
C ALA A 29 9.59 2.09 -2.65
N PHE A 30 8.90 2.48 -1.58
CA PHE A 30 8.49 1.54 -0.56
C PHE A 30 7.46 0.54 -1.10
N GLN A 31 6.48 1.03 -1.84
CA GLN A 31 5.48 0.17 -2.47
C GLN A 31 6.14 -0.87 -3.38
N GLN A 32 7.17 -0.48 -4.11
CA GLN A 32 7.89 -1.39 -5.00
C GLN A 32 8.59 -2.51 -4.21
N LEU A 33 9.12 -2.21 -3.02
CA LEU A 33 9.72 -3.24 -2.17
C LEU A 33 8.70 -4.30 -1.77
N LEU A 34 7.47 -3.89 -1.48
CA LEU A 34 6.40 -4.83 -1.15
C LEU A 34 5.99 -5.63 -2.39
N ALA A 35 5.88 -4.97 -3.54
CA ALA A 35 5.51 -5.63 -4.79
C ALA A 35 6.55 -6.64 -5.26
N ASP A 36 7.81 -6.48 -4.84
CA ASP A 36 8.87 -7.43 -5.18
C ASP A 36 8.78 -8.71 -4.35
N ARG A 37 8.02 -8.71 -3.27
CA ARG A 37 7.94 -9.85 -2.36
C ARG A 37 6.60 -10.56 -2.35
N TRP A 38 5.50 -9.82 -2.54
CA TRP A 38 4.16 -10.38 -2.49
C TRP A 38 3.30 -9.81 -3.59
N ALA A 39 2.25 -10.54 -3.94
CA ALA A 39 1.24 -10.00 -4.84
C ALA A 39 0.65 -8.73 -4.19
N THR A 40 0.82 -7.62 -4.85
CA THR A 40 0.46 -6.31 -4.35
C THR A 40 -0.35 -5.59 -5.42
N SER A 41 -1.42 -4.91 -5.03
CA SER A 41 -2.19 -4.14 -5.98
C SER A 41 -1.33 -3.05 -6.62
N PRO A 42 -1.45 -2.85 -7.93
CA PRO A 42 -0.69 -1.80 -8.58
C PRO A 42 -1.18 -0.43 -8.11
N VAL A 43 -0.24 0.37 -7.60
CA VAL A 43 -0.53 1.74 -7.17
C VAL A 43 0.25 2.68 -8.08
N ARG A 44 -0.44 3.65 -8.64
CA ARG A 44 0.14 4.53 -9.63
C ARG A 44 0.23 5.97 -9.19
N HIS A 45 -0.38 6.30 -8.06
CA HIS A 45 -0.41 7.66 -7.57
C HIS A 45 -0.54 7.69 -6.05
N THR A 46 -0.13 8.79 -5.48
CA THR A 46 -0.27 9.08 -4.07
C THR A 46 -1.40 10.08 -3.86
N THR A 47 -1.83 10.21 -2.61
CA THR A 47 -2.82 11.21 -2.23
C THR A 47 -2.24 12.13 -1.17
N ARG A 48 -2.89 13.28 -0.97
CA ARG A 48 -2.54 14.23 0.07
C ARG A 48 -3.77 14.54 0.89
N ASP A 49 -3.64 14.44 2.21
CA ASP A 49 -4.72 14.79 3.12
C ASP A 49 -4.61 16.27 3.50
N VAL A 50 -5.73 16.96 3.50
CA VAL A 50 -5.77 18.39 3.84
C VAL A 50 -5.25 18.58 5.27
N GLY A 51 -4.29 19.51 5.41
CA GLY A 51 -3.72 19.81 6.71
C GLY A 51 -2.70 18.84 7.23
N GLN A 52 -2.37 17.77 6.49
CA GLN A 52 -1.38 16.78 6.88
C GLN A 52 -0.14 16.90 5.99
N PRO A 53 1.06 16.82 6.57
CA PRO A 53 2.28 16.90 5.77
C PRO A 53 2.50 15.63 4.96
N GLY A 54 3.21 15.77 3.84
CA GLY A 54 3.63 14.64 3.03
C GLY A 54 2.54 14.04 2.17
N VAL A 55 2.78 12.82 1.74
CA VAL A 55 1.88 12.07 0.87
C VAL A 55 1.43 10.78 1.53
N ARG A 56 0.33 10.22 1.04
CA ARG A 56 -0.23 8.96 1.53
C ARG A 56 -0.38 7.98 0.38
N LEU A 57 -0.20 6.71 0.68
CA LEU A 57 -0.30 5.63 -0.28
C LEU A 57 -0.90 4.42 0.42
N ARG A 58 -1.85 3.75 -0.24
CA ARG A 58 -2.45 2.54 0.31
C ARG A 58 -2.13 1.36 -0.61
N CYS A 59 -1.61 0.29 -0.02
CA CYS A 59 -1.29 -0.94 -0.73
C CYS A 59 -2.15 -2.09 -0.22
N TYR A 60 -2.56 -2.96 -1.12
CA TYR A 60 -3.28 -4.19 -0.78
C TYR A 60 -2.39 -5.37 -1.13
N LEU A 61 -2.08 -6.20 -0.13
CA LEU A 61 -1.16 -7.32 -0.30
C LEU A 61 -1.87 -8.65 -0.02
N ASP A 62 -1.43 -9.69 -0.73
CA ASP A 62 -1.86 -11.05 -0.45
C ASP A 62 -0.63 -11.85 -0.05
N LEU A 63 -0.48 -12.12 1.25
CA LEU A 63 0.66 -12.84 1.78
C LEU A 63 0.66 -14.32 1.40
N ARG A 64 -0.46 -14.83 0.89
CA ARG A 64 -0.56 -16.20 0.40
C ARG A 64 0.11 -16.37 -0.96
N GLN A 65 0.49 -15.27 -1.59
CA GLN A 65 1.09 -15.26 -2.93
C GLN A 65 2.44 -14.55 -2.91
N PRO A 66 3.44 -15.13 -2.23
CA PRO A 66 4.78 -14.55 -2.28
C PRO A 66 5.35 -14.71 -3.69
N LEU A 67 6.11 -13.72 -4.12
CA LEU A 67 6.78 -13.79 -5.41
C LEU A 67 8.10 -14.51 -5.25
N ASP A 68 8.37 -15.46 -6.14
CA ASP A 68 9.67 -16.13 -6.18
C ASP A 68 10.67 -15.19 -6.85
N SER A 69 11.75 -14.93 -6.18
CA SER A 69 12.82 -14.08 -6.71
C SER A 69 13.91 -14.91 -7.34
#